data_8e9d937f91a0c96cf584e00beba34e84
#
_entry.id   8e9d937f91a0c96cf584e00beba34e84
#
_cell.length_a   1.000
_cell.length_b   1.000
_cell.length_c   1.000
_cell.angle_alpha   90.00
_cell.angle_beta   90.00
_cell.angle_gamma   90.00
#
_symmetry.space_group_name_H-M   'P 1'
#
loop_
_entity.id
_entity.type
_entity.pdbx_description
1 polymer ?
#
loop_
_entity_poly.entity_id
_entity_poly.type
_entity_poly.pdbx_seq_one_letter_code
_entity_poly.pdbx_strand_id
1 'polypeptide(L)'
;MSNKTIEMFTIRQILRLYSSGKGTKSISQSTGIARNTVKKYLYRYVLSEKTMDQIEAMSDAQMSRLFLINGPIVVINKRLADLEPLLPSLAAKLKKRGVTKYMVYEHYLTQCPDGYKSSSFLDKLNKFMQVGKPSLKMTHKAGDKMFVDFTGQKLQLVDALSGEINELEVFVAILGCSQLTFVMAVHSQCKEDFILGCERALHFFGGVPQAIVPDNLKSAVTKASKYEAQLNDTFAAFAEHYHTFGYPTRTYKPKDKALVEGAVKISYTTIFSKIDQKVYHHLEIGRASCRERV
;
A
#
# COMPACT_ATOMS: atom_id res chain seq x y z
N MET A 1 -6.03 -31.11 0.47
CA MET A 1 -5.18 -32.15 1.07
C MET A 1 -5.76 -32.49 2.43
N SER A 2 -6.19 -33.74 2.64
CA SER A 2 -6.75 -34.23 3.91
C SER A 2 -5.69 -34.12 5.01
N ASN A 3 -5.99 -33.45 6.11
CA ASN A 3 -5.16 -33.42 7.29
C ASN A 3 -5.09 -34.85 7.88
N LYS A 4 -4.03 -35.59 7.59
CA LYS A 4 -3.78 -36.89 8.25
C LYS A 4 -3.70 -36.67 9.75
N THR A 5 -4.56 -37.32 10.50
CA THR A 5 -4.52 -37.34 11.96
C THR A 5 -3.24 -38.04 12.39
N ILE A 6 -2.44 -37.43 13.27
CA ILE A 6 -1.21 -38.03 13.77
C ILE A 6 -1.58 -39.11 14.78
N GLU A 7 -0.92 -40.28 14.67
CA GLU A 7 -1.14 -41.39 15.55
C GLU A 7 -0.69 -41.10 17.00
N MET A 8 -1.40 -41.63 17.97
CA MET A 8 -1.11 -41.42 19.39
C MET A 8 0.31 -41.85 19.79
N PHE A 9 0.79 -42.93 19.18
CA PHE A 9 2.20 -43.37 19.33
C PHE A 9 3.18 -42.24 19.00
N THR A 10 2.96 -41.57 17.89
CA THR A 10 3.86 -40.48 17.44
C THR A 10 3.78 -39.27 18.38
N ILE A 11 2.61 -38.99 18.94
CA ILE A 11 2.47 -37.93 19.93
C ILE A 11 3.25 -38.27 21.20
N ARG A 12 3.17 -39.53 21.71
CA ARG A 12 3.98 -39.99 22.85
C ARG A 12 5.47 -39.83 22.55
N GLN A 13 5.91 -40.20 21.35
CA GLN A 13 7.30 -40.06 20.93
C GLN A 13 7.77 -38.60 20.96
N ILE A 14 6.95 -37.66 20.47
CA ILE A 14 7.25 -36.23 20.54
C ILE A 14 7.42 -35.78 21.98
N LEU A 15 6.54 -36.21 22.89
CA LEU A 15 6.58 -35.81 24.30
C LEU A 15 7.78 -36.41 25.04
N ARG A 16 8.13 -37.66 24.76
CA ARG A 16 9.36 -38.30 25.30
C ARG A 16 10.63 -37.57 24.87
N LEU A 17 10.74 -37.23 23.59
CA LEU A 17 11.88 -36.49 23.08
C LEU A 17 11.98 -35.09 23.71
N TYR A 18 10.84 -34.46 23.99
CA TYR A 18 10.81 -33.17 24.69
C TYR A 18 11.23 -33.29 26.14
N SER A 19 10.72 -34.29 26.88
CA SER A 19 11.11 -34.55 28.28
C SER A 19 12.58 -34.91 28.43
N SER A 20 13.22 -35.51 27.40
CA SER A 20 14.65 -35.73 27.32
C SER A 20 15.49 -34.49 26.97
N GLY A 21 14.87 -33.29 26.91
CA GLY A 21 15.56 -32.02 26.66
C GLY A 21 15.80 -31.68 25.18
N LYS A 22 15.24 -32.44 24.22
CA LYS A 22 15.42 -32.13 22.79
C LYS A 22 14.58 -30.94 22.37
N GLY A 23 15.19 -30.05 21.60
CA GLY A 23 14.51 -28.87 21.06
C GLY A 23 13.54 -29.21 19.90
N THR A 24 12.56 -28.34 19.64
CA THR A 24 11.50 -28.53 18.60
C THR A 24 12.04 -28.79 17.20
N LYS A 25 13.23 -28.28 16.83
CA LYS A 25 13.86 -28.52 15.53
C LYS A 25 14.34 -29.97 15.43
N SER A 26 15.02 -30.46 16.46
CA SER A 26 15.52 -31.83 16.55
C SER A 26 14.37 -32.84 16.56
N ILE A 27 13.30 -32.58 17.33
CA ILE A 27 12.09 -33.41 17.37
C ILE A 27 11.43 -33.49 16.00
N SER A 28 11.31 -32.37 15.31
CA SER A 28 10.75 -32.31 13.93
C SER A 28 11.57 -33.15 12.96
N GLN A 29 12.89 -33.09 13.04
CA GLN A 29 13.80 -33.89 12.19
C GLN A 29 13.71 -35.39 12.49
N SER A 30 13.65 -35.76 13.79
CA SER A 30 13.60 -37.17 14.23
C SER A 30 12.24 -37.83 13.93
N THR A 31 11.14 -37.10 13.98
CA THR A 31 9.78 -37.64 13.81
C THR A 31 9.21 -37.43 12.43
N GLY A 32 9.86 -36.66 11.57
CA GLY A 32 9.34 -36.29 10.24
C GLY A 32 8.12 -35.35 10.27
N ILE A 33 7.73 -34.84 11.43
CA ILE A 33 6.56 -34.01 11.61
C ILE A 33 6.92 -32.53 11.50
N ALA A 34 6.08 -31.74 10.82
CA ALA A 34 6.29 -30.32 10.66
C ALA A 34 6.45 -29.61 12.03
N ARG A 35 7.44 -28.74 12.15
CA ARG A 35 7.81 -28.05 13.39
C ARG A 35 6.62 -27.33 14.06
N ASN A 36 5.72 -26.75 13.28
CA ASN A 36 4.53 -26.10 13.81
C ASN A 36 3.56 -27.08 14.46
N THR A 37 3.45 -28.28 13.91
CA THR A 37 2.65 -29.36 14.47
C THR A 37 3.26 -29.89 15.77
N VAL A 38 4.59 -30.09 15.83
CA VAL A 38 5.30 -30.43 17.05
C VAL A 38 5.04 -29.39 18.15
N LYS A 39 5.20 -28.10 17.84
CA LYS A 39 4.90 -27.01 18.79
C LYS A 39 3.45 -27.06 19.30
N LYS A 40 2.49 -27.42 18.45
CA LYS A 40 1.07 -27.53 18.82
C LYS A 40 0.86 -28.59 19.91
N TYR A 41 1.49 -29.77 19.78
CA TYR A 41 1.38 -30.85 20.76
C TYR A 41 2.13 -30.55 22.04
N LEU A 42 3.34 -29.99 21.97
CA LEU A 42 4.10 -29.56 23.14
C LEU A 42 3.37 -28.50 23.96
N TYR A 43 2.74 -27.56 23.29
CA TYR A 43 1.94 -26.53 23.97
C TYR A 43 0.76 -27.14 24.74
N ARG A 44 0.04 -28.10 24.14
CA ARG A 44 -1.04 -28.83 24.82
C ARG A 44 -0.55 -29.65 25.99
N TYR A 45 0.64 -30.22 25.86
CA TYR A 45 1.29 -30.93 26.96
C TYR A 45 1.58 -30.03 28.15
N VAL A 46 2.17 -28.87 27.90
CA VAL A 46 2.45 -27.88 28.96
C VAL A 46 1.15 -27.40 29.63
N LEU A 47 0.12 -27.12 28.84
CA LEU A 47 -1.19 -26.71 29.38
C LEU A 47 -1.92 -27.79 30.17
N SER A 48 -1.59 -29.06 29.94
CA SER A 48 -2.21 -30.18 30.67
C SER A 48 -1.72 -30.32 32.08
N GLU A 49 -0.62 -29.65 32.45
CA GLU A 49 0.07 -29.73 33.75
C GLU A 49 0.36 -31.17 34.19
N LYS A 50 0.37 -32.13 33.26
CA LYS A 50 0.60 -33.55 33.54
C LYS A 50 2.10 -33.90 33.44
N THR A 51 2.53 -34.81 34.31
CA THR A 51 3.88 -35.38 34.23
C THR A 51 3.97 -36.41 33.10
N MET A 52 5.19 -36.72 32.67
CA MET A 52 5.40 -37.70 31.58
C MET A 52 4.87 -39.09 31.97
N ASP A 53 5.03 -39.49 33.24
CA ASP A 53 4.53 -40.76 33.76
C ASP A 53 3.01 -40.84 33.70
N GLN A 54 2.32 -39.74 34.01
CA GLN A 54 0.87 -39.66 33.87
C GLN A 54 0.41 -39.78 32.40
N ILE A 55 1.15 -39.20 31.49
CA ILE A 55 0.86 -39.29 30.03
C ILE A 55 1.10 -40.71 29.53
N GLU A 56 2.14 -41.40 30.00
CA GLU A 56 2.39 -42.78 29.62
C GLU A 56 1.36 -43.77 30.16
N ALA A 57 0.83 -43.53 31.34
CA ALA A 57 -0.27 -44.31 31.93
C ALA A 57 -1.64 -44.10 31.28
N MET A 58 -1.80 -43.05 30.44
CA MET A 58 -3.07 -42.75 29.79
C MET A 58 -3.37 -43.70 28.63
N SER A 59 -4.64 -44.13 28.52
CA SER A 59 -5.11 -44.84 27.33
C SER A 59 -5.12 -43.93 26.08
N ASP A 60 -5.10 -44.49 24.87
CA ASP A 60 -5.15 -43.73 23.62
C ASP A 60 -6.46 -42.92 23.46
N ALA A 61 -7.54 -43.42 24.06
CA ALA A 61 -8.82 -42.64 24.10
C ALA A 61 -8.70 -41.39 24.99
N GLN A 62 -8.00 -41.47 26.11
CA GLN A 62 -7.74 -40.32 26.98
C GLN A 62 -6.76 -39.33 26.33
N MET A 63 -5.72 -39.85 25.72
CA MET A 63 -4.78 -39.05 24.92
C MET A 63 -5.48 -38.34 23.76
N SER A 64 -6.37 -39.03 23.07
CA SER A 64 -7.17 -38.45 21.96
C SER A 64 -8.01 -37.25 22.44
N ARG A 65 -8.66 -37.37 23.56
CA ARG A 65 -9.42 -36.26 24.17
C ARG A 65 -8.53 -35.07 24.55
N LEU A 66 -7.30 -35.34 25.01
CA LEU A 66 -6.37 -34.28 25.41
C LEU A 66 -5.71 -33.59 24.21
N PHE A 67 -5.32 -34.34 23.19
CA PHE A 67 -4.48 -33.84 22.10
C PHE A 67 -5.21 -33.63 20.75
N LEU A 68 -6.36 -34.28 20.48
CA LEU A 68 -7.07 -34.19 19.20
C LEU A 68 -8.30 -33.28 19.21
N ILE A 69 -8.53 -32.54 20.31
CA ILE A 69 -9.62 -31.56 20.32
C ILE A 69 -9.37 -30.50 19.24
N ASN A 70 -10.27 -30.45 18.25
CA ASN A 70 -10.24 -29.53 17.11
C ASN A 70 -10.69 -28.10 17.50
N GLY A 71 -10.11 -27.52 18.54
CA GLY A 71 -10.29 -26.11 18.89
C GLY A 71 -9.07 -25.28 18.48
N PRO A 72 -9.23 -23.99 18.13
CA PRO A 72 -8.11 -23.08 17.96
C PRO A 72 -7.35 -23.03 19.29
N ILE A 73 -6.06 -23.35 19.26
CA ILE A 73 -5.18 -23.14 20.43
C ILE A 73 -5.02 -21.62 20.53
N VAL A 74 -5.73 -21.02 21.46
CA VAL A 74 -5.49 -19.63 21.84
C VAL A 74 -4.14 -19.61 22.58
N VAL A 75 -3.08 -19.43 21.82
CA VAL A 75 -1.78 -19.07 22.42
C VAL A 75 -1.96 -17.67 22.99
N ILE A 76 -2.19 -17.58 24.28
CA ILE A 76 -2.24 -16.29 24.97
C ILE A 76 -0.82 -15.72 24.89
N ASN A 77 -0.57 -14.96 23.85
CA ASN A 77 0.65 -14.18 23.76
C ASN A 77 0.52 -13.03 24.76
N LYS A 78 1.16 -13.15 25.93
CA LYS A 78 1.10 -12.16 27.00
C LYS A 78 1.29 -10.74 26.46
N ARG A 79 2.26 -10.54 25.55
CA ARG A 79 2.51 -9.24 24.91
C ARG A 79 1.32 -8.74 24.08
N LEU A 80 0.52 -9.65 23.50
CA LEU A 80 -0.67 -9.29 22.76
C LEU A 80 -1.82 -8.94 23.69
N ALA A 81 -2.00 -9.73 24.75
CA ALA A 81 -2.99 -9.48 25.78
C ALA A 81 -2.76 -8.14 26.50
N ASP A 82 -1.51 -7.76 26.72
CA ASP A 82 -1.13 -6.47 27.29
C ASP A 82 -1.34 -5.30 26.32
N LEU A 83 -1.15 -5.54 25.01
CA LEU A 83 -1.29 -4.50 24.00
C LEU A 83 -2.75 -4.24 23.57
N GLU A 84 -3.58 -5.28 23.44
CA GLU A 84 -4.95 -5.16 22.93
C GLU A 84 -5.81 -4.09 23.64
N PRO A 85 -5.85 -4.01 24.98
CA PRO A 85 -6.63 -3.00 25.69
C PRO A 85 -6.08 -1.58 25.46
N LEU A 86 -4.82 -1.42 25.11
CA LEU A 86 -4.18 -0.12 24.88
C LEU A 86 -4.41 0.41 23.47
N LEU A 87 -4.68 -0.47 22.48
CA LEU A 87 -4.82 -0.07 21.07
C LEU A 87 -5.83 1.06 20.82
N PRO A 88 -7.04 1.08 21.42
CA PRO A 88 -7.99 2.16 21.21
C PRO A 88 -7.46 3.53 21.66
N SER A 89 -6.82 3.60 22.83
CA SER A 89 -6.25 4.83 23.39
C SER A 89 -5.05 5.33 22.58
N LEU A 90 -4.19 4.42 22.14
CA LEU A 90 -3.03 4.71 21.30
C LEU A 90 -3.43 5.20 19.90
N ALA A 91 -4.46 4.58 19.31
CA ALA A 91 -5.02 5.02 18.04
C ALA A 91 -5.69 6.41 18.14
N ALA A 92 -6.36 6.69 19.26
CA ALA A 92 -6.93 8.02 19.51
C ALA A 92 -5.85 9.12 19.65
N LYS A 93 -4.71 8.80 20.28
CA LYS A 93 -3.57 9.73 20.39
C LYS A 93 -3.00 10.09 19.01
N LEU A 94 -2.90 9.12 18.07
CA LEU A 94 -2.41 9.40 16.71
C LEU A 94 -3.29 10.35 15.89
N LYS A 95 -4.55 10.55 16.26
CA LYS A 95 -5.45 11.51 15.58
C LYS A 95 -5.15 12.95 15.97
N LYS A 96 -4.39 13.19 17.05
CA LYS A 96 -4.04 14.52 17.49
C LYS A 96 -2.95 15.12 16.59
N ARG A 97 -3.06 16.42 16.26
CA ARG A 97 -2.09 17.13 15.44
C ARG A 97 -0.70 17.11 16.12
N GLY A 98 0.33 16.78 15.37
CA GLY A 98 1.73 16.76 15.87
C GLY A 98 2.15 15.46 16.55
N VAL A 99 1.25 14.49 16.77
CA VAL A 99 1.61 13.19 17.37
C VAL A 99 2.10 12.25 16.28
N THR A 100 3.33 11.76 16.45
CA THR A 100 3.95 10.79 15.53
C THR A 100 3.77 9.35 16.02
N LYS A 101 3.91 8.39 15.11
CA LYS A 101 3.91 6.96 15.46
C LYS A 101 5.02 6.58 16.44
N TYR A 102 6.15 7.27 16.36
CA TYR A 102 7.27 7.07 17.27
C TYR A 102 6.92 7.47 18.70
N MET A 103 6.32 8.64 18.90
CA MET A 103 5.86 9.11 20.22
C MET A 103 4.82 8.16 20.84
N VAL A 104 3.92 7.58 20.01
CA VAL A 104 2.95 6.60 20.50
C VAL A 104 3.64 5.29 20.89
N TYR A 105 4.69 4.89 20.18
CA TYR A 105 5.51 3.73 20.52
C TYR A 105 6.28 3.93 21.84
N GLU A 106 6.90 5.07 22.05
CA GLU A 106 7.56 5.42 23.33
C GLU A 106 6.57 5.35 24.49
N HIS A 107 5.38 5.92 24.31
CA HIS A 107 4.33 5.85 25.32
C HIS A 107 3.85 4.41 25.60
N TYR A 108 3.82 3.54 24.58
CA TYR A 108 3.54 2.12 24.78
C TYR A 108 4.63 1.46 25.61
N LEU A 109 5.91 1.74 25.35
CA LEU A 109 7.03 1.16 26.12
C LEU A 109 7.05 1.59 27.59
N THR A 110 6.57 2.80 27.93
CA THR A 110 6.45 3.21 29.34
C THR A 110 5.46 2.36 30.12
N GLN A 111 4.44 1.83 29.43
CA GLN A 111 3.41 0.96 30.04
C GLN A 111 3.78 -0.53 29.97
N CYS A 112 4.49 -0.93 28.93
CA CYS A 112 4.88 -2.31 28.64
C CYS A 112 6.36 -2.38 28.27
N PRO A 113 7.31 -2.32 29.23
CA PRO A 113 8.75 -2.35 28.94
C PRO A 113 9.20 -3.58 28.16
N ASP A 114 8.64 -4.76 28.47
CA ASP A 114 8.91 -6.03 27.77
C ASP A 114 7.99 -6.27 26.56
N GLY A 115 7.34 -5.22 26.07
CA GLY A 115 6.37 -5.27 24.98
C GLY A 115 6.96 -5.63 23.61
N TYR A 116 6.17 -5.38 22.56
CA TYR A 116 6.63 -5.58 21.19
C TYR A 116 7.68 -4.55 20.79
N LYS A 117 8.63 -4.96 19.95
CA LYS A 117 9.54 -4.03 19.26
C LYS A 117 8.76 -3.17 18.25
N SER A 118 9.33 -2.03 17.88
CA SER A 118 8.70 -1.00 17.06
C SER A 118 7.97 -1.54 15.83
N SER A 119 8.62 -2.36 15.00
CA SER A 119 8.01 -2.91 13.77
C SER A 119 6.75 -3.73 14.04
N SER A 120 6.81 -4.66 15.02
CA SER A 120 5.69 -5.52 15.38
C SER A 120 4.56 -4.75 16.07
N PHE A 121 4.88 -3.75 16.87
CA PHE A 121 3.93 -2.84 17.49
C PHE A 121 3.19 -2.04 16.42
N LEU A 122 3.91 -1.39 15.49
CA LEU A 122 3.33 -0.58 14.44
C LEU A 122 2.45 -1.40 13.47
N ASP A 123 2.85 -2.64 13.18
CA ASP A 123 2.02 -3.55 12.37
C ASP A 123 0.67 -3.83 13.04
N LYS A 124 0.67 -4.14 14.34
CA LYS A 124 -0.55 -4.39 15.12
C LYS A 124 -1.44 -3.14 15.24
N LEU A 125 -0.82 -1.99 15.52
CA LEU A 125 -1.53 -0.71 15.59
C LEU A 125 -2.14 -0.33 14.23
N ASN A 126 -1.40 -0.48 13.13
CA ASN A 126 -1.92 -0.24 11.79
C ASN A 126 -3.07 -1.19 11.44
N LYS A 127 -2.96 -2.49 11.75
CA LYS A 127 -4.06 -3.46 11.57
C LYS A 127 -5.29 -3.06 12.34
N PHE A 128 -5.15 -2.69 13.60
CA PHE A 128 -6.26 -2.19 14.42
C PHE A 128 -6.93 -0.96 13.81
N MET A 129 -6.14 0.01 13.34
CA MET A 129 -6.65 1.21 12.69
C MET A 129 -7.32 0.94 11.33
N GLN A 130 -6.92 -0.11 10.61
CA GLN A 130 -7.49 -0.51 9.31
C GLN A 130 -8.83 -1.23 9.44
N VAL A 131 -9.07 -1.98 10.52
CA VAL A 131 -10.32 -2.73 10.74
C VAL A 131 -11.55 -1.82 10.71
N GLY A 132 -11.42 -0.55 11.11
CA GLY A 132 -12.50 0.44 11.06
C GLY A 132 -12.61 1.26 9.76
N LYS A 133 -11.74 1.02 8.76
CA LYS A 133 -11.71 1.80 7.52
C LYS A 133 -11.64 0.87 6.31
N PRO A 134 -12.76 0.30 5.87
CA PRO A 134 -12.77 -0.48 4.64
C PRO A 134 -12.35 0.42 3.48
N SER A 135 -11.21 0.14 2.85
CA SER A 135 -10.78 0.78 1.62
C SER A 135 -11.25 -0.06 0.45
N LEU A 136 -12.20 0.44 -0.31
CA LEU A 136 -12.57 -0.17 -1.58
C LEU A 136 -11.45 0.11 -2.59
N LYS A 137 -10.79 -0.94 -3.08
CA LYS A 137 -9.84 -0.81 -4.19
C LYS A 137 -10.67 -0.57 -5.46
N MET A 138 -10.52 0.62 -6.07
CA MET A 138 -11.15 0.89 -7.35
C MET A 138 -10.43 0.10 -8.44
N THR A 139 -11.17 -0.71 -9.18
CA THR A 139 -10.68 -1.41 -10.36
C THR A 139 -11.01 -0.57 -11.60
N HIS A 140 -10.01 -0.33 -12.43
CA HIS A 140 -10.19 0.37 -13.71
C HIS A 140 -10.12 -0.64 -14.85
N LYS A 141 -11.00 -0.50 -15.83
CA LYS A 141 -10.98 -1.30 -17.06
C LYS A 141 -9.97 -0.71 -18.05
N ALA A 142 -9.44 -1.55 -18.93
CA ALA A 142 -8.59 -1.06 -20.03
C ALA A 142 -9.39 -0.12 -20.94
N GLY A 143 -8.77 0.99 -21.35
CA GLY A 143 -9.42 2.00 -22.19
C GLY A 143 -10.52 2.83 -21.53
N ASP A 144 -10.82 2.63 -20.24
CA ASP A 144 -11.90 3.36 -19.54
C ASP A 144 -11.50 4.82 -19.25
N LYS A 145 -10.39 5.03 -18.51
CA LYS A 145 -10.03 6.36 -18.00
C LYS A 145 -8.55 6.68 -18.12
N MET A 146 -8.28 7.93 -18.52
CA MET A 146 -7.00 8.60 -18.40
C MET A 146 -7.14 9.74 -17.40
N PHE A 147 -6.32 9.73 -16.36
CA PHE A 147 -6.28 10.80 -15.37
C PHE A 147 -5.18 11.77 -15.72
N VAL A 148 -5.44 13.07 -15.59
CA VAL A 148 -4.49 14.13 -15.94
C VAL A 148 -4.40 15.19 -14.84
N ASP A 149 -3.18 15.68 -14.62
CA ASP A 149 -2.89 16.72 -13.63
C ASP A 149 -1.60 17.46 -13.99
N PHE A 150 -1.31 18.56 -13.29
CA PHE A 150 0.00 19.20 -13.28
C PHE A 150 0.74 18.89 -11.97
N THR A 151 2.06 18.76 -12.05
CA THR A 151 2.87 18.60 -10.84
C THR A 151 2.96 19.94 -10.08
N GLY A 152 3.06 19.89 -8.75
CA GLY A 152 3.28 21.11 -7.97
C GLY A 152 4.71 21.64 -8.05
N GLN A 153 5.68 20.80 -8.46
CA GLN A 153 7.07 21.19 -8.63
C GLN A 153 7.32 21.49 -10.11
N LYS A 154 8.02 22.58 -10.38
CA LYS A 154 8.38 23.05 -11.71
C LYS A 154 9.77 22.57 -12.11
N LEU A 155 10.02 22.49 -13.41
CA LEU A 155 11.34 22.32 -13.99
C LEU A 155 11.91 23.67 -14.38
N GLN A 156 13.22 23.73 -14.54
CA GLN A 156 13.94 24.96 -14.92
C GLN A 156 14.56 24.80 -16.30
N LEU A 157 14.40 25.82 -17.12
CA LEU A 157 15.08 25.98 -18.41
C LEU A 157 15.92 27.25 -18.36
N VAL A 158 17.19 27.12 -18.69
CA VAL A 158 18.13 28.25 -18.68
C VAL A 158 18.31 28.75 -20.10
N ASP A 159 18.01 30.02 -20.35
CA ASP A 159 18.29 30.63 -21.63
C ASP A 159 19.83 30.67 -21.90
N ALA A 160 20.27 30.16 -23.05
CA ALA A 160 21.68 30.02 -23.36
C ALA A 160 22.39 31.36 -23.57
N LEU A 161 21.64 32.43 -23.91
CA LEU A 161 22.21 33.74 -24.23
C LEU A 161 22.16 34.69 -23.03
N SER A 162 21.00 34.76 -22.40
CA SER A 162 20.75 35.66 -21.27
C SER A 162 21.10 35.07 -19.91
N GLY A 163 21.17 33.75 -19.80
CA GLY A 163 21.29 33.04 -18.52
C GLY A 163 20.02 33.08 -17.65
N GLU A 164 18.93 33.61 -18.19
CA GLU A 164 17.66 33.71 -17.46
C GLU A 164 17.04 32.34 -17.21
N ILE A 165 16.49 32.15 -15.99
CA ILE A 165 15.85 30.90 -15.59
C ILE A 165 14.36 31.01 -15.85
N ASN A 166 13.85 30.21 -16.79
CA ASN A 166 12.44 30.08 -17.07
C ASN A 166 11.88 28.85 -16.38
N GLU A 167 10.84 29.02 -15.56
CA GLU A 167 10.13 27.92 -14.91
C GLU A 167 9.17 27.25 -15.87
N LEU A 168 9.16 25.92 -15.89
CA LEU A 168 8.27 25.10 -16.70
C LEU A 168 7.33 24.30 -15.80
N GLU A 169 6.08 24.26 -16.18
CA GLU A 169 5.08 23.38 -15.58
C GLU A 169 5.24 21.95 -16.14
N VAL A 170 4.82 20.95 -15.37
CA VAL A 170 4.92 19.55 -15.81
C VAL A 170 3.55 18.90 -15.80
N PHE A 171 3.12 18.56 -17.00
CA PHE A 171 1.87 17.82 -17.25
C PHE A 171 2.09 16.33 -17.06
N VAL A 172 1.17 15.66 -16.37
CA VAL A 172 1.19 14.21 -16.11
C VAL A 172 -0.13 13.59 -16.54
N ALA A 173 -0.07 12.51 -17.31
CA ALA A 173 -1.23 11.70 -17.66
C ALA A 173 -0.96 10.23 -17.30
N ILE A 174 -1.95 9.54 -16.72
CA ILE A 174 -1.85 8.13 -16.35
C ILE A 174 -3.10 7.35 -16.76
N LEU A 175 -2.91 6.18 -17.37
CA LEU A 175 -4.01 5.26 -17.65
C LEU A 175 -4.43 4.51 -16.38
N GLY A 176 -5.73 4.48 -16.10
CA GLY A 176 -6.26 3.91 -14.88
C GLY A 176 -5.96 2.42 -14.69
N CYS A 177 -5.99 1.64 -15.75
CA CYS A 177 -5.81 0.18 -15.70
C CYS A 177 -4.33 -0.23 -15.66
N SER A 178 -3.55 0.17 -16.66
CA SER A 178 -2.14 -0.20 -16.81
C SER A 178 -1.20 0.59 -15.92
N GLN A 179 -1.64 1.76 -15.45
CA GLN A 179 -0.81 2.76 -14.77
C GLN A 179 0.36 3.27 -15.65
N LEU A 180 0.29 3.06 -16.96
CA LEU A 180 1.24 3.65 -17.89
C LEU A 180 1.12 5.17 -17.79
N THR A 181 2.25 5.83 -17.59
CA THR A 181 2.31 7.26 -17.27
C THR A 181 3.05 8.01 -18.37
N PHE A 182 2.47 9.12 -18.81
CA PHE A 182 3.06 10.09 -19.71
C PHE A 182 3.38 11.37 -18.94
N VAL A 183 4.54 11.96 -19.20
CA VAL A 183 5.00 13.20 -18.56
C VAL A 183 5.55 14.13 -19.61
N MET A 184 5.18 15.41 -19.55
CA MET A 184 5.66 16.43 -20.49
C MET A 184 5.83 17.78 -19.79
N ALA A 185 6.97 18.44 -20.04
CA ALA A 185 7.15 19.83 -19.64
C ALA A 185 6.44 20.78 -20.62
N VAL A 186 5.79 21.81 -20.08
CA VAL A 186 5.07 22.85 -20.81
C VAL A 186 5.39 24.21 -20.21
N HIS A 187 5.08 25.29 -20.93
CA HIS A 187 5.39 26.64 -20.45
C HIS A 187 4.44 27.12 -19.34
N SER A 188 3.19 26.68 -19.37
CA SER A 188 2.17 27.17 -18.44
C SER A 188 1.10 26.11 -18.17
N GLN A 189 0.16 26.44 -17.27
CA GLN A 189 -1.06 25.67 -17.04
C GLN A 189 -2.25 26.26 -17.82
N CYS A 190 -2.02 27.02 -18.89
CA CYS A 190 -3.08 27.56 -19.73
C CYS A 190 -3.81 26.46 -20.50
N LYS A 191 -4.92 26.82 -21.15
CA LYS A 191 -5.77 25.87 -21.88
C LYS A 191 -5.02 25.20 -23.04
N GLU A 192 -4.22 25.97 -23.75
CA GLU A 192 -3.46 25.54 -24.92
C GLU A 192 -2.43 24.47 -24.54
N ASP A 193 -1.68 24.71 -23.47
CA ASP A 193 -0.68 23.77 -22.96
C ASP A 193 -1.32 22.50 -22.36
N PHE A 194 -2.49 22.65 -21.74
CA PHE A 194 -3.27 21.52 -21.24
C PHE A 194 -3.78 20.63 -22.37
N ILE A 195 -4.37 21.23 -23.42
CA ILE A 195 -4.85 20.50 -24.61
C ILE A 195 -3.69 19.82 -25.34
N LEU A 196 -2.55 20.53 -25.53
CA LEU A 196 -1.34 19.95 -26.10
C LEU A 196 -0.85 18.75 -25.27
N GLY A 197 -0.87 18.86 -23.94
CA GLY A 197 -0.53 17.77 -23.04
C GLY A 197 -1.44 16.55 -23.22
N CYS A 198 -2.74 16.76 -23.29
CA CYS A 198 -3.72 15.70 -23.55
C CYS A 198 -3.50 15.04 -24.92
N GLU A 199 -3.35 15.83 -25.99
CA GLU A 199 -3.12 15.32 -27.34
C GLU A 199 -1.85 14.44 -27.41
N ARG A 200 -0.73 14.94 -26.88
CA ARG A 200 0.54 14.20 -26.82
C ARG A 200 0.44 12.93 -25.98
N ALA A 201 -0.33 12.94 -24.91
CA ALA A 201 -0.60 11.75 -24.11
C ALA A 201 -1.40 10.70 -24.92
N LEU A 202 -2.44 11.09 -25.67
CA LEU A 202 -3.19 10.18 -26.54
C LEU A 202 -2.29 9.53 -27.59
N HIS A 203 -1.42 10.32 -28.25
CA HIS A 203 -0.42 9.78 -29.18
C HIS A 203 0.57 8.81 -28.52
N PHE A 204 1.04 9.14 -27.32
CA PHE A 204 1.95 8.27 -26.58
C PHE A 204 1.30 6.95 -26.20
N PHE A 205 0.05 6.97 -25.76
CA PHE A 205 -0.70 5.75 -25.39
C PHE A 205 -1.17 4.94 -26.61
N GLY A 206 -1.13 5.53 -27.81
CA GLY A 206 -1.56 4.86 -29.04
C GLY A 206 -3.06 4.66 -29.14
N GLY A 207 -3.87 5.46 -28.41
CA GLY A 207 -5.31 5.35 -28.44
C GLY A 207 -6.01 6.37 -27.54
N VAL A 208 -7.33 6.43 -27.68
CA VAL A 208 -8.19 7.36 -26.96
C VAL A 208 -8.98 6.59 -25.89
N PRO A 209 -8.89 6.96 -24.60
CA PRO A 209 -9.71 6.37 -23.55
C PRO A 209 -11.15 6.86 -23.65
N GLN A 210 -12.08 6.12 -23.04
CA GLN A 210 -13.49 6.53 -22.99
C GLN A 210 -13.67 7.87 -22.26
N ALA A 211 -12.87 8.13 -21.20
CA ALA A 211 -12.94 9.38 -20.47
C ALA A 211 -11.56 9.93 -20.10
N ILE A 212 -11.41 11.25 -20.20
CA ILE A 212 -10.29 12.01 -19.66
C ILE A 212 -10.78 12.67 -18.36
N VAL A 213 -10.04 12.43 -17.29
CA VAL A 213 -10.39 12.84 -15.92
C VAL A 213 -9.38 13.90 -15.45
N PRO A 214 -9.62 15.19 -15.73
CA PRO A 214 -8.80 16.25 -15.17
C PRO A 214 -9.12 16.40 -13.68
N ASP A 215 -8.11 16.83 -12.90
CA ASP A 215 -8.42 17.45 -11.62
C ASP A 215 -9.19 18.76 -11.87
N ASN A 216 -9.75 19.37 -10.82
CA ASN A 216 -10.49 20.66 -10.91
C ASN A 216 -9.58 21.82 -11.38
N LEU A 217 -8.85 21.59 -12.47
CA LEU A 217 -7.98 22.57 -13.11
C LEU A 217 -8.83 23.62 -13.82
N LYS A 218 -8.52 24.90 -13.61
CA LYS A 218 -9.21 26.02 -14.28
C LYS A 218 -9.11 25.92 -15.81
N SER A 219 -8.07 25.29 -16.34
CA SER A 219 -7.87 25.04 -17.77
C SER A 219 -8.85 24.02 -18.35
N ALA A 220 -9.38 23.11 -17.52
CA ALA A 220 -10.35 22.10 -17.96
C ALA A 220 -11.79 22.39 -17.50
N VAL A 221 -11.96 23.08 -16.36
CA VAL A 221 -13.25 23.28 -15.69
C VAL A 221 -13.48 24.76 -15.42
N THR A 222 -14.55 25.33 -15.97
CA THR A 222 -14.93 26.76 -15.76
C THR A 222 -15.59 26.91 -14.39
N LYS A 223 -16.43 25.97 -13.98
CA LYS A 223 -17.12 26.01 -12.69
C LYS A 223 -17.15 24.62 -12.05
N ALA A 224 -16.43 24.48 -10.95
CA ALA A 224 -16.46 23.25 -10.16
C ALA A 224 -17.77 23.17 -9.36
N SER A 225 -18.59 22.15 -9.62
CA SER A 225 -19.83 21.89 -8.88
C SER A 225 -19.80 20.46 -8.31
N LYS A 226 -20.53 20.28 -7.22
CA LYS A 226 -20.69 18.95 -6.60
C LYS A 226 -21.49 17.98 -7.47
N TYR A 227 -22.39 18.52 -8.31
CA TYR A 227 -23.32 17.72 -9.11
C TYR A 227 -23.06 17.82 -10.61
N GLU A 228 -22.72 19.01 -11.12
CA GLU A 228 -22.42 19.25 -12.53
C GLU A 228 -21.24 20.22 -12.65
N ALA A 229 -20.08 19.70 -13.08
CA ALA A 229 -18.93 20.54 -13.39
C ALA A 229 -19.06 21.03 -14.84
N GLN A 230 -18.98 22.36 -15.05
CA GLN A 230 -18.95 22.92 -16.42
C GLN A 230 -17.53 22.81 -16.96
N LEU A 231 -17.37 22.05 -18.04
CA LEU A 231 -16.13 21.97 -18.79
C LEU A 231 -15.86 23.32 -19.48
N ASN A 232 -14.59 23.59 -19.69
CA ASN A 232 -14.18 24.67 -20.55
C ASN A 232 -14.55 24.32 -22.03
N ASP A 233 -15.05 25.27 -22.79
CA ASP A 233 -15.51 25.07 -24.18
C ASP A 233 -14.40 24.45 -25.06
N THR A 234 -13.16 24.90 -24.91
CA THR A 234 -12.01 24.35 -25.65
C THR A 234 -11.78 22.88 -25.32
N PHE A 235 -11.87 22.52 -24.04
CA PHE A 235 -11.71 21.11 -23.62
C PHE A 235 -12.92 20.26 -24.02
N ALA A 236 -14.12 20.82 -24.00
CA ALA A 236 -15.32 20.14 -24.49
C ALA A 236 -15.20 19.84 -26.00
N ALA A 237 -14.78 20.82 -26.81
CA ALA A 237 -14.54 20.63 -28.23
C ALA A 237 -13.43 19.62 -28.54
N PHE A 238 -12.35 19.61 -27.73
CA PHE A 238 -11.29 18.60 -27.80
C PHE A 238 -11.84 17.19 -27.51
N ALA A 239 -12.63 17.06 -26.45
CA ALA A 239 -13.22 15.76 -26.07
C ALA A 239 -14.17 15.25 -27.16
N GLU A 240 -14.97 16.12 -27.77
CA GLU A 240 -15.85 15.78 -28.87
C GLU A 240 -15.07 15.36 -30.13
N HIS A 241 -14.01 16.09 -30.48
CA HIS A 241 -13.14 15.76 -31.63
C HIS A 241 -12.52 14.34 -31.51
N TYR A 242 -12.10 13.97 -30.33
CA TYR A 242 -11.51 12.64 -30.08
C TYR A 242 -12.53 11.57 -29.66
N HIS A 243 -13.83 11.88 -29.65
CA HIS A 243 -14.91 10.98 -29.22
C HIS A 243 -14.68 10.42 -27.82
N THR A 244 -14.22 11.26 -26.88
CA THR A 244 -13.99 10.93 -25.48
C THR A 244 -14.83 11.84 -24.58
N PHE A 245 -14.98 11.47 -23.30
CA PHE A 245 -15.73 12.28 -22.35
C PHE A 245 -14.78 13.03 -21.41
N GLY A 246 -14.98 14.33 -21.23
CA GLY A 246 -14.37 15.07 -20.13
C GLY A 246 -15.12 14.76 -18.83
N TYR A 247 -14.49 14.09 -17.88
CA TYR A 247 -15.09 13.70 -16.61
C TYR A 247 -14.26 14.22 -15.43
N PRO A 248 -14.43 15.50 -15.01
CA PRO A 248 -13.65 16.08 -13.93
C PRO A 248 -13.88 15.35 -12.60
N THR A 249 -12.84 15.31 -11.77
CA THR A 249 -12.92 14.67 -10.45
C THR A 249 -13.94 15.38 -9.56
N ARG A 250 -14.64 14.59 -8.74
CA ARG A 250 -15.63 15.15 -7.81
C ARG A 250 -14.92 15.94 -6.70
N THR A 251 -15.43 17.11 -6.42
CA THR A 251 -14.97 17.94 -5.29
C THR A 251 -15.07 17.16 -3.97
N TYR A 252 -14.04 17.24 -3.13
CA TYR A 252 -13.95 16.60 -1.80
C TYR A 252 -13.87 15.06 -1.78
N LYS A 253 -13.49 14.40 -2.88
CA LYS A 253 -13.22 12.96 -2.89
C LYS A 253 -11.77 12.64 -3.24
N PRO A 254 -10.83 12.71 -2.26
CA PRO A 254 -9.40 12.51 -2.50
C PRO A 254 -9.06 11.12 -3.04
N LYS A 255 -9.92 10.12 -2.84
CA LYS A 255 -9.70 8.75 -3.36
C LYS A 255 -9.75 8.69 -4.90
N ASP A 256 -10.48 9.59 -5.54
CA ASP A 256 -10.60 9.63 -7.00
C ASP A 256 -9.27 10.09 -7.65
N LYS A 257 -8.39 10.77 -6.89
CA LYS A 257 -7.08 11.31 -7.31
C LYS A 257 -5.89 10.41 -7.00
N ALA A 258 -6.07 9.38 -6.19
CA ALA A 258 -4.95 8.59 -5.65
C ALA A 258 -3.98 8.03 -6.71
N LEU A 259 -4.48 7.73 -7.93
CA LEU A 259 -3.67 7.26 -9.05
C LEU A 259 -2.77 8.37 -9.60
N VAL A 260 -3.32 9.56 -9.83
CA VAL A 260 -2.56 10.71 -10.35
C VAL A 260 -1.53 11.19 -9.33
N GLU A 261 -1.92 11.30 -8.06
CA GLU A 261 -0.98 11.65 -6.98
C GLU A 261 0.16 10.63 -6.90
N GLY A 262 -0.12 9.34 -7.08
CA GLY A 262 0.87 8.28 -7.18
C GLY A 262 1.81 8.47 -8.37
N ALA A 263 1.27 8.78 -9.56
CA ALA A 263 2.03 9.04 -10.78
C ALA A 263 2.94 10.28 -10.65
N VAL A 264 2.42 11.37 -10.09
CA VAL A 264 3.19 12.59 -9.78
C VAL A 264 4.36 12.27 -8.84
N LYS A 265 4.12 11.50 -7.79
CA LYS A 265 5.17 11.09 -6.86
C LYS A 265 6.25 10.22 -7.53
N ILE A 266 5.87 9.30 -8.40
CA ILE A 266 6.82 8.48 -9.17
C ILE A 266 7.61 9.38 -10.12
N SER A 267 6.99 10.37 -10.77
CA SER A 267 7.67 11.32 -11.64
C SER A 267 8.74 12.10 -10.88
N TYR A 268 8.48 12.52 -9.64
CA TYR A 268 9.51 13.18 -8.82
C TYR A 268 10.72 12.29 -8.56
N THR A 269 10.51 11.02 -8.25
CA THR A 269 11.64 10.11 -7.96
C THR A 269 12.36 9.62 -9.19
N THR A 270 11.68 9.47 -10.33
CA THR A 270 12.26 8.89 -11.56
C THR A 270 12.82 9.94 -12.52
N ILE A 271 12.13 11.08 -12.65
CA ILE A 271 12.45 12.12 -13.62
C ILE A 271 13.19 13.27 -12.95
N PHE A 272 12.53 13.95 -11.98
CA PHE A 272 13.09 15.14 -11.37
C PHE A 272 14.45 14.91 -10.72
N SER A 273 14.60 13.83 -9.95
CA SER A 273 15.88 13.50 -9.29
C SER A 273 17.06 13.28 -10.26
N LYS A 274 16.75 12.95 -11.51
CA LYS A 274 17.78 12.73 -12.56
C LYS A 274 18.03 13.96 -13.44
N ILE A 275 16.98 14.79 -13.61
CA ILE A 275 17.05 16.03 -14.40
C ILE A 275 17.75 17.13 -13.62
N ASP A 276 17.58 17.19 -12.31
CA ASP A 276 18.14 18.21 -11.40
C ASP A 276 19.69 18.33 -11.50
N GLN A 277 20.35 17.32 -12.04
CA GLN A 277 21.80 17.31 -12.27
C GLN A 277 22.24 17.90 -13.62
N LYS A 278 21.31 18.33 -14.48
CA LYS A 278 21.59 18.82 -15.85
C LYS A 278 20.90 20.13 -16.12
N VAL A 279 21.63 21.02 -16.78
CA VAL A 279 21.07 22.29 -17.29
C VAL A 279 20.56 22.05 -18.71
N TYR A 280 19.32 22.45 -18.96
CA TYR A 280 18.65 22.36 -20.25
C TYR A 280 18.43 23.77 -20.80
N HIS A 281 18.73 23.94 -22.10
CA HIS A 281 18.58 25.21 -22.81
C HIS A 281 17.39 25.20 -23.77
N HIS A 282 16.90 24.03 -24.14
CA HIS A 282 15.80 23.88 -25.08
C HIS A 282 14.76 22.88 -24.54
N LEU A 283 13.49 23.25 -24.63
CA LEU A 283 12.37 22.44 -24.11
C LEU A 283 12.28 21.07 -24.78
N GLU A 284 12.51 20.99 -26.08
CA GLU A 284 12.44 19.74 -26.84
C GLU A 284 13.54 18.74 -26.45
N ILE A 285 14.75 19.21 -26.19
CA ILE A 285 15.86 18.38 -25.71
C ILE A 285 15.54 17.82 -24.32
N GLY A 286 14.96 18.66 -23.43
CA GLY A 286 14.49 18.22 -22.12
C GLY A 286 13.40 17.15 -22.22
N ARG A 287 12.42 17.33 -23.13
CA ARG A 287 11.35 16.36 -23.39
C ARG A 287 11.89 15.03 -23.93
N ALA A 288 12.83 15.04 -24.86
CA ALA A 288 13.48 13.84 -25.39
C ALA A 288 14.20 13.06 -24.28
N SER A 289 14.97 13.75 -23.43
CA SER A 289 15.66 13.15 -22.29
C SER A 289 14.71 12.54 -21.25
N CYS A 290 13.49 13.05 -21.10
CA CYS A 290 12.46 12.46 -20.24
C CYS A 290 11.90 11.16 -20.83
N ARG A 291 11.68 11.09 -22.16
CA ARG A 291 11.12 9.91 -22.85
C ARG A 291 12.02 8.67 -22.78
N GLU A 292 13.33 8.87 -22.80
CA GLU A 292 14.30 7.77 -22.75
C GLU A 292 14.42 7.12 -21.35
N ARG A 293 13.78 7.71 -20.34
CA ARG A 293 13.98 7.34 -18.93
C ARG A 293 12.74 6.82 -18.20
N VAL A 294 11.58 6.77 -18.89
CA VAL A 294 10.30 6.29 -18.32
C VAL A 294 10.02 4.84 -18.71
#